data_d9a8dd1147c0b204f4795d31e1595ea8
#
_entry.id   d9a8dd1147c0b204f4795d31e1595ea8
#
_cell.length_a   1.000
_cell.length_b   1.000
_cell.length_c   1.000
_cell.angle_alpha   90.00
_cell.angle_beta   90.00
_cell.angle_gamma   90.00
#
_symmetry.space_group_name_H-M   'P 1'
#
loop_
_entity.id
_entity.type
_entity.pdbx_description
1 polymer ?
#
loop_
_entity_poly.entity_id
_entity_poly.type
_entity_poly.pdbx_seq_one_letter_code
_entity_poly.pdbx_strand_id
1 'polypeptide(L)'
;MNSVRWLGTALQVLCGVVAVFAGTAPAVAQEVTVLCNFEVDWCEALKTTYEKTTGQKAVFIRRTDGESLAQIRAEKSNPRADVYHAAESASAKQLAAEGLLEAYKSPQVANLHDWAQRIAEENKYFQTPIYTGVLGWGYNTELLAKKKLPEPKCWKDLANPVYKDEIQMANPGSSGTAFNTVSTVLQLMGEDEGFKFLAAMNKNVNQYTRSGSAGIRAAAKGETTIGITFLHDSVAQTVQGYPIKTISPCEGTGYEIISSAIIKNGPNPDGARKWMDFVLSPAGQNVAVTVNKFQIPSNKNAQIHPMAPKPADVKLIKLDLDKYGSKEGREYLLKRWENEVFKAPK
;
A
#
# COMPACT_ATOMS: atom_id res chain seq x y z
N MET A 1 104.04 -17.82 -21.84
CA MET A 1 104.21 -16.91 -20.74
C MET A 1 102.94 -16.13 -20.63
N ASN A 2 102.37 -16.00 -19.46
CA ASN A 2 101.08 -15.35 -19.06
C ASN A 2 99.77 -16.06 -19.37
N SER A 3 99.36 -16.83 -18.37
CA SER A 3 98.08 -17.42 -18.24
C SER A 3 97.05 -16.37 -17.72
N VAL A 4 95.96 -16.21 -18.33
CA VAL A 4 94.78 -15.42 -17.77
C VAL A 4 93.68 -16.39 -17.41
N ARG A 5 93.38 -16.44 -16.07
CA ARG A 5 92.27 -17.22 -15.49
C ARG A 5 90.96 -16.42 -15.67
N TRP A 6 89.94 -17.04 -16.23
CA TRP A 6 88.57 -16.53 -16.18
C TRP A 6 87.85 -17.06 -14.93
N LEU A 7 87.43 -16.15 -14.04
CA LEU A 7 86.51 -16.45 -12.97
C LEU A 7 85.05 -16.28 -13.47
N GLY A 8 84.34 -17.38 -13.53
CA GLY A 8 82.92 -17.36 -13.83
C GLY A 8 82.12 -17.03 -12.58
N THR A 9 81.37 -15.92 -12.59
CA THR A 9 80.38 -15.53 -11.56
C THR A 9 79.03 -16.12 -11.95
N ALA A 10 78.50 -17.07 -11.14
CA ALA A 10 77.17 -17.61 -11.26
C ALA A 10 76.15 -16.62 -10.67
N LEU A 11 75.26 -16.09 -11.48
CA LEU A 11 74.17 -15.23 -11.06
C LEU A 11 72.97 -16.13 -10.69
N GLN A 12 72.68 -16.28 -9.44
CA GLN A 12 71.47 -16.96 -8.95
C GLN A 12 70.29 -16.00 -9.07
N VAL A 13 69.34 -16.30 -9.96
CA VAL A 13 68.04 -15.62 -10.09
C VAL A 13 67.09 -16.18 -9.06
N LEU A 14 66.82 -15.41 -8.01
CA LEU A 14 65.79 -15.71 -6.99
C LEU A 14 64.42 -15.33 -7.59
N CYS A 15 63.64 -16.31 -8.07
CA CYS A 15 62.22 -16.10 -8.41
C CYS A 15 61.41 -15.99 -7.11
N GLY A 16 61.12 -14.76 -6.69
CA GLY A 16 60.18 -14.49 -5.61
C GLY A 16 58.73 -14.70 -6.10
N VAL A 17 58.06 -15.73 -5.61
CA VAL A 17 56.59 -15.93 -5.82
C VAL A 17 55.87 -14.91 -4.94
N VAL A 18 55.36 -13.85 -5.58
CA VAL A 18 54.45 -12.92 -4.93
C VAL A 18 53.05 -13.57 -4.92
N ALA A 19 52.66 -14.16 -3.79
CA ALA A 19 51.31 -14.62 -3.54
C ALA A 19 50.38 -13.39 -3.44
N VAL A 20 49.63 -13.09 -4.49
CA VAL A 20 48.55 -12.08 -4.46
C VAL A 20 47.41 -12.66 -3.64
N PHE A 21 47.32 -12.32 -2.38
CA PHE A 21 46.09 -12.51 -1.59
C PHE A 21 45.01 -11.57 -2.19
N ALA A 22 44.19 -12.07 -3.06
CA ALA A 22 42.95 -11.41 -3.44
C ALA A 22 42.02 -11.45 -2.23
N GLY A 23 42.11 -10.44 -1.39
CA GLY A 23 41.16 -10.21 -0.30
C GLY A 23 39.81 -9.98 -0.92
N THR A 24 38.89 -10.95 -0.76
CA THR A 24 37.47 -10.74 -1.04
C THR A 24 36.99 -9.68 -0.05
N ALA A 25 36.91 -8.41 -0.49
CA ALA A 25 36.19 -7.40 0.25
C ALA A 25 34.76 -7.94 0.50
N PRO A 26 34.25 -7.89 1.73
CA PRO A 26 32.87 -8.27 1.97
C PRO A 26 31.98 -7.40 1.06
N ALA A 27 31.24 -8.02 0.16
CA ALA A 27 30.24 -7.32 -0.60
C ALA A 27 29.28 -6.69 0.41
N VAL A 28 29.32 -5.37 0.55
CA VAL A 28 28.33 -4.64 1.35
C VAL A 28 27.00 -4.98 0.72
N ALA A 29 26.16 -5.73 1.45
CA ALA A 29 24.85 -6.09 0.96
C ALA A 29 24.10 -4.80 0.64
N GLN A 30 23.78 -4.61 -0.63
CA GLN A 30 23.08 -3.42 -1.10
C GLN A 30 21.72 -3.34 -0.40
N GLU A 31 21.37 -2.19 0.14
CA GLU A 31 20.08 -1.98 0.82
C GLU A 31 18.93 -2.13 -0.18
N VAL A 32 17.82 -2.73 0.24
CA VAL A 32 16.59 -2.74 -0.55
C VAL A 32 15.84 -1.44 -0.34
N THR A 33 15.49 -0.75 -1.42
CA THR A 33 14.72 0.50 -1.39
C THR A 33 13.25 0.23 -1.65
N VAL A 34 12.40 0.57 -0.69
CA VAL A 34 10.97 0.27 -0.68
C VAL A 34 10.15 1.55 -0.77
N LEU A 35 9.32 1.70 -1.80
CA LEU A 35 8.23 2.67 -1.81
C LEU A 35 7.12 2.14 -0.91
N CYS A 36 6.99 2.70 0.29
CA CYS A 36 6.06 2.22 1.31
C CYS A 36 4.83 3.13 1.40
N ASN A 37 3.66 2.61 1.09
CA ASN A 37 2.42 3.40 1.07
C ASN A 37 1.66 3.39 2.42
N PHE A 38 2.19 2.69 3.42
CA PHE A 38 1.64 2.69 4.77
C PHE A 38 1.95 3.98 5.54
N GLU A 39 1.39 4.13 6.73
CA GLU A 39 1.82 5.14 7.70
C GLU A 39 3.29 4.90 8.11
N VAL A 40 3.96 5.98 8.50
CA VAL A 40 5.40 5.95 8.81
C VAL A 40 5.72 4.94 9.92
N ASP A 41 4.90 4.86 10.97
CA ASP A 41 5.06 3.92 12.07
C ASP A 41 5.08 2.46 11.61
N TRP A 42 4.22 2.11 10.65
CA TRP A 42 4.18 0.76 10.10
C TRP A 42 5.36 0.48 9.16
N CYS A 43 5.74 1.44 8.30
CA CYS A 43 6.93 1.30 7.45
C CYS A 43 8.20 1.10 8.29
N GLU A 44 8.37 1.85 9.39
CA GLU A 44 9.50 1.72 10.32
C GLU A 44 9.49 0.35 11.04
N ALA A 45 8.33 -0.10 11.51
CA ALA A 45 8.21 -1.39 12.16
C ALA A 45 8.52 -2.55 11.19
N LEU A 46 8.06 -2.47 9.94
CA LEU A 46 8.40 -3.43 8.89
C LEU A 46 9.89 -3.45 8.60
N LYS A 47 10.51 -2.28 8.41
CA LYS A 47 11.96 -2.16 8.19
C LYS A 47 12.74 -2.79 9.34
N THR A 48 12.42 -2.41 10.58
CA THR A 48 13.11 -2.91 11.77
C THR A 48 13.00 -4.42 11.90
N THR A 49 11.80 -4.97 11.66
CA THR A 49 11.56 -6.41 11.73
C THR A 49 12.25 -7.15 10.59
N TYR A 50 12.23 -6.59 9.37
CA TYR A 50 12.94 -7.14 8.21
C TYR A 50 14.43 -7.25 8.48
N GLU A 51 15.06 -6.16 8.93
CA GLU A 51 16.50 -6.13 9.23
C GLU A 51 16.88 -7.13 10.33
N LYS A 52 16.06 -7.22 11.39
CA LYS A 52 16.25 -8.18 12.48
C LYS A 52 16.11 -9.65 12.02
N THR A 53 15.14 -9.91 11.16
CA THR A 53 14.78 -11.29 10.75
C THR A 53 15.71 -11.82 9.66
N THR A 54 16.12 -10.95 8.74
CA THR A 54 16.86 -11.36 7.53
C THR A 54 18.35 -11.00 7.56
N GLY A 55 18.77 -10.11 8.46
CA GLY A 55 20.13 -9.54 8.46
C GLY A 55 20.40 -8.58 7.30
N GLN A 56 19.41 -8.32 6.44
CA GLN A 56 19.54 -7.41 5.29
C GLN A 56 19.14 -5.99 5.69
N LYS A 57 19.70 -4.99 5.03
CA LYS A 57 19.33 -3.59 5.23
C LYS A 57 18.21 -3.16 4.30
N ALA A 58 17.34 -2.28 4.80
CA ALA A 58 16.26 -1.68 4.02
C ALA A 58 16.18 -0.17 4.24
N VAL A 59 15.84 0.54 3.19
CA VAL A 59 15.45 1.95 3.23
C VAL A 59 14.01 2.05 2.71
N PHE A 60 13.15 2.81 3.36
CA PHE A 60 11.85 3.09 2.80
C PHE A 60 11.68 4.58 2.45
N ILE A 61 10.91 4.81 1.41
CA ILE A 61 10.47 6.13 0.97
C ILE A 61 8.96 6.13 1.14
N ARG A 62 8.45 6.92 2.12
CA ARG A 62 7.01 7.03 2.32
C ARG A 62 6.36 7.75 1.13
N ARG A 63 5.35 7.11 0.54
CA ARG A 63 4.53 7.65 -0.56
C ARG A 63 3.06 7.33 -0.32
N THR A 64 2.18 8.04 -0.99
CA THR A 64 0.81 7.59 -1.23
C THR A 64 0.76 6.71 -2.47
N ASP A 65 -0.35 5.97 -2.67
CA ASP A 65 -0.49 5.08 -3.83
C ASP A 65 -0.33 5.81 -5.17
N GLY A 66 -0.99 6.95 -5.32
CA GLY A 66 -0.88 7.76 -6.54
C GLY A 66 0.51 8.33 -6.78
N GLU A 67 1.25 8.68 -5.74
CA GLU A 67 2.64 9.17 -5.85
C GLU A 67 3.61 8.05 -6.23
N SER A 68 3.45 6.85 -5.65
CA SER A 68 4.24 5.69 -6.05
C SER A 68 4.03 5.35 -7.51
N LEU A 69 2.77 5.34 -7.96
CA LEU A 69 2.40 5.10 -9.36
C LEU A 69 3.08 6.11 -10.30
N ALA A 70 3.02 7.40 -9.96
CA ALA A 70 3.65 8.46 -10.74
C ALA A 70 5.18 8.35 -10.75
N GLN A 71 5.79 8.05 -9.59
CA GLN A 71 7.24 7.92 -9.45
C GLN A 71 7.77 6.73 -10.27
N ILE A 72 7.14 5.55 -10.17
CA ILE A 72 7.57 4.35 -10.92
C ILE A 72 7.51 4.62 -12.43
N ARG A 73 6.45 5.28 -12.92
CA ARG A 73 6.34 5.67 -14.33
C ARG A 73 7.41 6.67 -14.75
N ALA A 74 7.67 7.69 -13.93
CA ALA A 74 8.69 8.69 -14.22
C ALA A 74 10.12 8.11 -14.25
N GLU A 75 10.38 7.12 -13.40
CA GLU A 75 11.70 6.48 -13.25
C GLU A 75 11.87 5.21 -14.10
N LYS A 76 10.96 4.90 -15.04
CA LYS A 76 10.93 3.63 -15.78
C LYS A 76 12.24 3.25 -16.50
N SER A 77 13.05 4.22 -16.92
CA SER A 77 14.34 4.01 -17.58
C SER A 77 15.51 3.87 -16.60
N ASN A 78 15.36 4.33 -15.37
CA ASN A 78 16.36 4.25 -14.31
C ASN A 78 15.68 4.20 -12.94
N PRO A 79 15.08 3.06 -12.54
CA PRO A 79 14.40 2.93 -11.27
C PRO A 79 15.35 3.15 -10.09
N ARG A 80 14.87 3.88 -9.08
CA ARG A 80 15.61 4.16 -7.84
C ARG A 80 15.04 3.42 -6.63
N ALA A 81 14.00 2.64 -6.85
CA ALA A 81 13.41 1.78 -5.85
C ALA A 81 13.24 0.35 -6.37
N ASP A 82 13.22 -0.60 -5.44
CA ASP A 82 13.17 -2.03 -5.73
C ASP A 82 11.78 -2.61 -5.56
N VAL A 83 11.02 -2.06 -4.62
CA VAL A 83 9.72 -2.61 -4.21
C VAL A 83 8.67 -1.52 -4.15
N TYR A 84 7.50 -1.84 -4.69
CA TYR A 84 6.24 -1.12 -4.49
C TYR A 84 5.43 -1.87 -3.43
N HIS A 85 5.52 -1.40 -2.17
CA HIS A 85 4.89 -2.04 -1.02
C HIS A 85 3.64 -1.30 -0.59
N ALA A 86 2.62 -2.05 -0.19
CA ALA A 86 1.28 -1.55 0.11
C ALA A 86 0.61 -0.89 -1.10
N ALA A 87 0.81 -1.50 -2.26
CA ALA A 87 0.18 -1.12 -3.52
C ALA A 87 -1.31 -1.47 -3.50
N GLU A 88 -2.17 -0.54 -3.87
CA GLU A 88 -3.53 -0.88 -4.25
C GLU A 88 -3.48 -1.84 -5.46
N SER A 89 -4.21 -2.97 -5.39
CA SER A 89 -4.09 -4.03 -6.41
C SER A 89 -4.39 -3.53 -7.83
N ALA A 90 -5.32 -2.59 -7.96
CA ALA A 90 -5.64 -1.95 -9.23
C ALA A 90 -4.44 -1.14 -9.78
N SER A 91 -3.72 -0.41 -8.93
CA SER A 91 -2.54 0.38 -9.30
C SER A 91 -1.38 -0.52 -9.72
N ALA A 92 -1.13 -1.61 -8.98
CA ALA A 92 -0.12 -2.59 -9.33
C ALA A 92 -0.45 -3.31 -10.66
N LYS A 93 -1.73 -3.63 -10.91
CA LYS A 93 -2.19 -4.22 -12.18
C LYS A 93 -1.88 -3.31 -13.37
N GLN A 94 -2.05 -1.99 -13.23
CA GLN A 94 -1.69 -1.03 -14.29
C GLN A 94 -0.20 -1.05 -14.58
N LEU A 95 0.66 -0.98 -13.55
CA LEU A 95 2.11 -1.01 -13.73
C LEU A 95 2.59 -2.33 -14.33
N ALA A 96 1.96 -3.45 -13.97
CA ALA A 96 2.25 -4.76 -14.59
C ALA A 96 1.90 -4.76 -16.09
N ALA A 97 0.75 -4.22 -16.47
CA ALA A 97 0.35 -4.08 -17.87
C ALA A 97 1.28 -3.14 -18.66
N GLU A 98 1.85 -2.13 -18.01
CA GLU A 98 2.85 -1.22 -18.59
C GLU A 98 4.27 -1.84 -18.64
N GLY A 99 4.46 -3.08 -18.13
CA GLY A 99 5.74 -3.77 -18.11
C GLY A 99 6.74 -3.21 -17.11
N LEU A 100 6.27 -2.52 -16.06
CA LEU A 100 7.09 -1.83 -15.05
C LEU A 100 7.30 -2.65 -13.77
N LEU A 101 6.68 -3.82 -13.66
CA LEU A 101 6.87 -4.75 -12.55
C LEU A 101 7.55 -6.04 -13.01
N GLU A 102 8.20 -6.73 -12.09
CA GLU A 102 8.81 -8.06 -12.27
C GLU A 102 7.91 -9.12 -11.64
N ALA A 103 7.68 -10.23 -12.36
CA ALA A 103 6.94 -11.36 -11.82
C ALA A 103 7.82 -12.16 -10.84
N TYR A 104 7.33 -12.39 -9.62
CA TYR A 104 8.01 -13.19 -8.63
C TYR A 104 7.04 -14.05 -7.81
N LYS A 105 7.15 -15.36 -7.93
CA LYS A 105 6.40 -16.32 -7.11
C LYS A 105 7.19 -16.62 -5.84
N SER A 106 6.88 -15.91 -4.76
CA SER A 106 7.45 -16.18 -3.44
C SER A 106 7.10 -17.59 -2.96
N PRO A 107 8.01 -18.32 -2.28
CA PRO A 107 7.69 -19.58 -1.59
C PRO A 107 6.56 -19.45 -0.57
N GLN A 108 6.32 -18.25 -0.05
CA GLN A 108 5.25 -17.97 0.91
C GLN A 108 3.84 -18.04 0.29
N VAL A 109 3.71 -17.99 -1.04
CA VAL A 109 2.40 -18.06 -1.72
C VAL A 109 1.61 -19.31 -1.30
N ALA A 110 2.25 -20.43 -1.08
CA ALA A 110 1.60 -21.67 -0.62
C ALA A 110 0.94 -21.53 0.78
N ASN A 111 1.41 -20.59 1.59
CA ASN A 111 0.92 -20.33 2.94
C ASN A 111 -0.17 -19.24 2.99
N LEU A 112 -0.53 -18.64 1.86
CA LEU A 112 -1.57 -17.62 1.79
C LEU A 112 -2.97 -18.26 1.80
N HIS A 113 -3.97 -17.49 2.20
CA HIS A 113 -5.38 -17.85 2.03
C HIS A 113 -5.72 -18.03 0.54
N ASP A 114 -6.69 -18.88 0.23
CA ASP A 114 -7.06 -19.25 -1.15
C ASP A 114 -7.43 -18.05 -2.02
N TRP A 115 -8.07 -17.02 -1.44
CA TRP A 115 -8.36 -15.79 -2.15
C TRP A 115 -7.10 -15.04 -2.61
N ALA A 116 -6.05 -15.02 -1.77
CA ALA A 116 -4.80 -14.34 -2.06
C ALA A 116 -3.93 -15.13 -3.05
N GLN A 117 -3.93 -16.47 -2.93
CA GLN A 117 -3.26 -17.34 -3.90
C GLN A 117 -3.86 -17.16 -5.30
N ARG A 118 -5.20 -17.22 -5.42
CA ARG A 118 -5.91 -17.04 -6.67
C ARG A 118 -5.60 -15.69 -7.32
N ILE A 119 -5.64 -14.60 -6.54
CA ILE A 119 -5.34 -13.26 -7.06
C ILE A 119 -3.89 -13.13 -7.51
N ALA A 120 -2.93 -13.70 -6.76
CA ALA A 120 -1.52 -13.72 -7.17
C ALA A 120 -1.33 -14.47 -8.50
N GLU A 121 -2.01 -15.60 -8.68
CA GLU A 121 -1.95 -16.41 -9.89
C GLU A 121 -2.60 -15.72 -11.09
N GLU A 122 -3.80 -15.15 -10.93
CA GLU A 122 -4.50 -14.36 -11.94
C GLU A 122 -3.66 -13.18 -12.43
N ASN A 123 -2.90 -12.55 -11.53
CA ASN A 123 -1.95 -11.48 -11.85
C ASN A 123 -0.56 -11.99 -12.26
N LYS A 124 -0.40 -13.29 -12.54
CA LYS A 124 0.87 -13.91 -12.97
C LYS A 124 2.05 -13.55 -12.06
N TYR A 125 1.79 -13.37 -10.76
CA TYR A 125 2.76 -13.00 -9.72
C TYR A 125 3.50 -11.67 -9.93
N PHE A 126 2.97 -10.75 -10.75
CA PHE A 126 3.48 -9.37 -10.82
C PHE A 126 3.18 -8.57 -9.54
N GLN A 127 2.21 -9.03 -8.79
CA GLN A 127 1.87 -8.55 -7.45
C GLN A 127 1.36 -9.73 -6.61
N THR A 128 1.58 -9.67 -5.30
CA THR A 128 1.05 -10.66 -4.37
C THR A 128 0.34 -9.95 -3.23
N PRO A 129 -0.94 -10.31 -2.93
CA PRO A 129 -1.70 -9.72 -1.85
C PRO A 129 -1.03 -9.93 -0.48
N ILE A 130 -1.02 -8.89 0.35
CA ILE A 130 -0.52 -8.92 1.72
C ILE A 130 -1.64 -8.82 2.75
N TYR A 131 -2.74 -8.13 2.42
CA TYR A 131 -3.95 -8.11 3.23
C TYR A 131 -5.19 -7.68 2.42
N THR A 132 -6.35 -7.78 3.06
CA THR A 132 -7.62 -7.19 2.59
C THR A 132 -8.28 -6.38 3.70
N GLY A 133 -9.07 -5.38 3.33
CA GLY A 133 -9.84 -4.54 4.23
C GLY A 133 -11.16 -4.10 3.61
N VAL A 134 -12.12 -3.70 4.44
CA VAL A 134 -13.47 -3.30 4.03
C VAL A 134 -13.61 -1.79 4.07
N LEU A 135 -14.19 -1.19 3.03
CA LEU A 135 -14.44 0.25 2.94
C LEU A 135 -15.66 0.66 3.79
N GLY A 136 -15.62 1.88 4.31
CA GLY A 136 -16.74 2.48 5.04
C GLY A 136 -16.33 3.83 5.62
N TRP A 137 -16.77 4.12 6.82
CA TRP A 137 -16.39 5.32 7.55
C TRP A 137 -16.42 5.11 9.06
N GLY A 138 -15.83 6.04 9.76
CA GLY A 138 -16.06 6.23 11.19
C GLY A 138 -16.58 7.64 11.44
N TYR A 139 -17.29 7.82 12.54
CA TYR A 139 -17.68 9.14 13.01
C TYR A 139 -17.38 9.35 14.49
N ASN A 140 -17.13 10.59 14.86
CA ASN A 140 -16.92 11.00 16.24
C ASN A 140 -18.27 11.10 16.95
N THR A 141 -18.50 10.24 17.94
CA THR A 141 -19.78 10.12 18.66
C THR A 141 -20.10 11.35 19.49
N GLU A 142 -19.08 12.01 20.05
CA GLU A 142 -19.25 13.24 20.85
C GLU A 142 -19.62 14.43 19.97
N LEU A 143 -18.95 14.60 18.82
CA LEU A 143 -19.29 15.66 17.87
C LEU A 143 -20.67 15.46 17.26
N LEU A 144 -21.01 14.22 16.91
CA LEU A 144 -22.33 13.88 16.35
C LEU A 144 -23.42 14.25 17.36
N ALA A 145 -23.26 13.88 18.64
CA ALA A 145 -24.20 14.21 19.71
C ALA A 145 -24.26 15.73 19.96
N LYS A 146 -23.11 16.40 20.10
CA LYS A 146 -23.01 17.86 20.33
C LYS A 146 -23.72 18.67 19.25
N LYS A 147 -23.57 18.26 17.99
CA LYS A 147 -24.17 18.92 16.82
C LYS A 147 -25.59 18.42 16.52
N LYS A 148 -26.10 17.45 17.30
CA LYS A 148 -27.43 16.83 17.13
C LYS A 148 -27.63 16.26 15.72
N LEU A 149 -26.56 15.68 15.12
CA LEU A 149 -26.60 15.07 13.80
C LEU A 149 -27.15 13.65 13.90
N PRO A 150 -27.95 13.19 12.92
CA PRO A 150 -28.36 11.79 12.85
C PRO A 150 -27.15 10.89 12.59
N GLU A 151 -27.24 9.61 12.95
CA GLU A 151 -26.21 8.62 12.64
C GLU A 151 -26.27 8.24 11.16
N PRO A 152 -25.16 8.44 10.38
CA PRO A 152 -25.10 8.00 8.98
C PRO A 152 -24.90 6.48 8.93
N LYS A 153 -25.84 5.74 8.33
CA LYS A 153 -25.80 4.27 8.22
C LYS A 153 -25.57 3.76 6.80
N CYS A 154 -25.91 4.57 5.83
CA CYS A 154 -25.91 4.22 4.41
C CYS A 154 -25.12 5.23 3.60
N TRP A 155 -24.56 4.83 2.45
CA TRP A 155 -23.85 5.77 1.57
C TRP A 155 -24.70 7.00 1.26
N LYS A 156 -25.98 6.80 0.89
CA LYS A 156 -26.89 7.90 0.56
C LYS A 156 -27.06 8.92 1.67
N ASP A 157 -26.88 8.54 2.93
CA ASP A 157 -27.02 9.46 4.06
C ASP A 157 -25.93 10.55 4.00
N LEU A 158 -24.73 10.23 3.52
CA LEU A 158 -23.61 11.15 3.42
C LEU A 158 -23.85 12.33 2.47
N ALA A 159 -24.84 12.24 1.58
CA ALA A 159 -25.26 13.35 0.74
C ALA A 159 -26.33 14.25 1.39
N ASN A 160 -26.82 13.90 2.58
CA ASN A 160 -27.82 14.74 3.28
C ASN A 160 -27.18 16.08 3.69
N PRO A 161 -27.80 17.24 3.35
CA PRO A 161 -27.28 18.56 3.70
C PRO A 161 -27.07 18.80 5.19
N VAL A 162 -27.65 17.97 6.07
CA VAL A 162 -27.42 18.04 7.52
C VAL A 162 -25.96 17.84 7.91
N TYR A 163 -25.18 17.16 7.06
CA TYR A 163 -23.74 16.93 7.26
C TYR A 163 -22.84 17.98 6.57
N LYS A 164 -23.40 19.15 6.21
CA LYS A 164 -22.61 20.21 5.56
C LYS A 164 -21.34 20.50 6.37
N ASP A 165 -20.17 20.42 5.69
CA ASP A 165 -18.83 20.63 6.27
C ASP A 165 -18.45 19.64 7.39
N GLU A 166 -19.08 18.46 7.43
CA GLU A 166 -18.85 17.46 8.49
C GLU A 166 -18.06 16.23 8.01
N ILE A 167 -17.72 16.15 6.74
CA ILE A 167 -17.07 14.97 6.16
C ILE A 167 -15.64 15.29 5.73
N GLN A 168 -14.71 14.41 6.03
CA GLN A 168 -13.39 14.34 5.37
C GLN A 168 -13.18 13.02 4.65
N MET A 169 -12.61 13.09 3.48
CA MET A 169 -12.11 11.95 2.72
C MET A 169 -10.83 12.33 1.97
N ALA A 170 -10.10 11.33 1.50
CA ALA A 170 -8.94 11.63 0.67
C ALA A 170 -9.31 12.01 -0.77
N ASN A 171 -8.35 12.60 -1.49
CA ASN A 171 -8.48 12.86 -2.92
C ASN A 171 -8.21 11.57 -3.72
N PRO A 172 -9.09 11.14 -4.64
CA PRO A 172 -8.92 9.89 -5.38
C PRO A 172 -7.72 9.88 -6.34
N GLY A 173 -7.19 11.03 -6.71
CA GLY A 173 -5.95 11.11 -7.50
C GLY A 173 -4.71 10.73 -6.70
N SER A 174 -4.70 10.96 -5.37
CA SER A 174 -3.55 10.68 -4.51
C SER A 174 -3.72 9.42 -3.64
N SER A 175 -4.96 8.97 -3.38
CA SER A 175 -5.27 7.90 -2.43
C SER A 175 -6.00 6.73 -3.07
N GLY A 176 -5.48 5.52 -2.88
CA GLY A 176 -6.16 4.27 -3.25
C GLY A 176 -7.49 4.10 -2.54
N THR A 177 -7.57 4.45 -1.24
CA THR A 177 -8.81 4.42 -0.45
C THR A 177 -9.91 5.29 -1.09
N ALA A 178 -9.57 6.51 -1.48
CA ALA A 178 -10.55 7.42 -2.08
C ALA A 178 -10.91 6.99 -3.51
N PHE A 179 -9.96 6.45 -4.26
CA PHE A 179 -10.25 5.85 -5.56
C PHE A 179 -11.20 4.66 -5.42
N ASN A 180 -10.97 3.80 -4.44
CA ASN A 180 -11.86 2.69 -4.10
C ASN A 180 -13.25 3.19 -3.68
N THR A 181 -13.34 4.30 -2.91
CA THR A 181 -14.61 4.94 -2.54
C THR A 181 -15.41 5.36 -3.77
N VAL A 182 -14.79 6.09 -4.70
CA VAL A 182 -15.46 6.55 -5.93
C VAL A 182 -15.89 5.35 -6.76
N SER A 183 -15.02 4.39 -7.04
CA SER A 183 -15.36 3.21 -7.83
C SER A 183 -16.46 2.35 -7.17
N THR A 184 -16.48 2.25 -5.85
CA THR A 184 -17.53 1.55 -5.08
C THR A 184 -18.89 2.21 -5.29
N VAL A 185 -18.96 3.53 -5.13
CA VAL A 185 -20.20 4.29 -5.31
C VAL A 185 -20.75 4.14 -6.74
N LEU A 186 -19.87 4.23 -7.75
CA LEU A 186 -20.27 4.07 -9.15
C LEU A 186 -20.80 2.65 -9.45
N GLN A 187 -20.23 1.63 -8.81
CA GLN A 187 -20.70 0.26 -8.99
C GLN A 187 -22.00 -0.04 -8.24
N LEU A 188 -22.22 0.62 -7.10
CA LEU A 188 -23.47 0.49 -6.33
C LEU A 188 -24.66 1.19 -7.00
N MET A 189 -24.43 2.39 -7.54
CA MET A 189 -25.51 3.29 -7.97
C MET A 189 -25.64 3.41 -9.50
N GLY A 190 -24.66 2.88 -10.27
CA GLY A 190 -24.44 3.23 -11.66
C GLY A 190 -23.64 4.52 -11.82
N GLU A 191 -23.01 4.70 -12.98
CA GLU A 191 -22.04 5.81 -13.14
C GLU A 191 -22.69 7.19 -13.00
N ASP A 192 -23.77 7.46 -13.70
CA ASP A 192 -24.38 8.80 -13.71
C ASP A 192 -25.01 9.15 -12.36
N GLU A 193 -25.75 8.24 -11.75
CA GLU A 193 -26.32 8.46 -10.42
C GLU A 193 -25.22 8.50 -9.34
N GLY A 194 -24.17 7.72 -9.48
CA GLY A 194 -23.02 7.73 -8.61
C GLY A 194 -22.29 9.07 -8.65
N PHE A 195 -22.06 9.66 -9.81
CA PHE A 195 -21.47 11.00 -9.92
C PHE A 195 -22.38 12.10 -9.38
N LYS A 196 -23.70 12.02 -9.60
CA LYS A 196 -24.67 12.94 -8.97
C LYS A 196 -24.63 12.83 -7.45
N PHE A 197 -24.59 11.62 -6.92
CA PHE A 197 -24.44 11.38 -5.48
C PHE A 197 -23.12 11.97 -4.93
N LEU A 198 -21.98 11.70 -5.60
CA LEU A 198 -20.66 12.23 -5.20
C LEU A 198 -20.64 13.76 -5.22
N ALA A 199 -21.27 14.39 -6.20
CA ALA A 199 -21.41 15.85 -6.28
C ALA A 199 -22.29 16.41 -5.13
N ALA A 200 -23.36 15.69 -4.76
CA ALA A 200 -24.16 16.06 -3.59
C ALA A 200 -23.39 15.90 -2.29
N MET A 201 -22.67 14.79 -2.12
CA MET A 201 -21.82 14.53 -0.95
C MET A 201 -20.65 15.54 -0.86
N ASN A 202 -20.11 16.02 -2.00
CA ASN A 202 -19.03 17.02 -2.03
C ASN A 202 -19.41 18.30 -1.27
N LYS A 203 -20.70 18.68 -1.25
CA LYS A 203 -21.17 19.85 -0.50
C LYS A 203 -20.99 19.69 1.03
N ASN A 204 -20.88 18.46 1.50
CA ASN A 204 -20.70 18.10 2.88
C ASN A 204 -19.24 17.85 3.26
N VAL A 205 -18.35 17.78 2.26
CA VAL A 205 -16.91 17.55 2.46
C VAL A 205 -16.21 18.88 2.74
N ASN A 206 -15.67 19.02 3.96
CA ASN A 206 -14.91 20.20 4.35
C ASN A 206 -13.47 20.17 3.81
N GLN A 207 -12.88 18.97 3.67
CA GLN A 207 -11.50 18.83 3.19
C GLN A 207 -11.29 17.50 2.46
N TYR A 208 -10.56 17.57 1.33
CA TYR A 208 -9.96 16.42 0.68
C TYR A 208 -8.51 16.26 1.12
N THR A 209 -8.22 15.18 1.83
CA THR A 209 -6.89 14.90 2.36
C THR A 209 -6.02 14.16 1.34
N ARG A 210 -4.71 14.05 1.60
CA ARG A 210 -3.78 13.32 0.74
C ARG A 210 -3.79 11.81 0.99
N SER A 211 -3.96 11.39 2.25
CA SER A 211 -3.91 9.99 2.69
C SER A 211 -5.30 9.48 3.07
N GLY A 212 -5.61 8.23 2.73
CA GLY A 212 -6.90 7.59 2.99
C GLY A 212 -7.31 7.56 4.46
N SER A 213 -6.37 7.38 5.38
CA SER A 213 -6.62 7.34 6.82
C SER A 213 -6.61 8.73 7.50
N ALA A 214 -6.31 9.83 6.77
CA ALA A 214 -6.22 11.15 7.38
C ALA A 214 -7.58 11.66 7.87
N GLY A 215 -8.66 11.45 7.13
CA GLY A 215 -10.01 11.88 7.49
C GLY A 215 -10.50 11.26 8.80
N ILE A 216 -10.27 9.96 9.01
CA ILE A 216 -10.69 9.31 10.27
C ILE A 216 -9.83 9.76 11.45
N ARG A 217 -8.54 10.05 11.25
CA ARG A 217 -7.70 10.65 12.30
C ARG A 217 -8.15 12.07 12.66
N ALA A 218 -8.60 12.85 11.69
CA ALA A 218 -9.18 14.15 11.91
C ALA A 218 -10.49 14.03 12.71
N ALA A 219 -11.36 13.07 12.39
CA ALA A 219 -12.56 12.78 13.16
C ALA A 219 -12.24 12.36 14.60
N ALA A 220 -11.22 11.51 14.79
CA ALA A 220 -10.76 11.09 16.11
C ALA A 220 -10.35 12.30 16.97
N LYS A 221 -9.65 13.27 16.40
CA LYS A 221 -9.20 14.49 17.07
C LYS A 221 -10.29 15.58 17.22
N GLY A 222 -11.48 15.35 16.68
CA GLY A 222 -12.56 16.33 16.73
C GLY A 222 -12.47 17.47 15.70
N GLU A 223 -11.66 17.32 14.66
CA GLU A 223 -11.51 18.32 13.58
C GLU A 223 -12.62 18.22 12.52
N THR A 224 -13.28 17.06 12.43
CA THR A 224 -14.44 16.79 11.58
C THR A 224 -15.32 15.74 12.27
N THR A 225 -16.57 15.57 11.82
CA THR A 225 -17.45 14.58 12.44
C THR A 225 -17.30 13.20 11.81
N ILE A 226 -17.13 13.10 10.49
CA ILE A 226 -17.13 11.86 9.73
C ILE A 226 -15.84 11.75 8.93
N GLY A 227 -15.18 10.59 8.97
CA GLY A 227 -14.02 10.27 8.14
C GLY A 227 -14.27 9.04 7.28
N ILE A 228 -14.33 9.19 5.95
CA ILE A 228 -14.43 8.05 5.02
C ILE A 228 -13.04 7.40 4.92
N THR A 229 -13.00 6.08 5.16
CA THR A 229 -11.76 5.29 5.23
C THR A 229 -12.06 3.80 5.13
N PHE A 230 -11.04 2.94 5.22
CA PHE A 230 -11.26 1.53 5.50
C PHE A 230 -11.60 1.29 6.97
N LEU A 231 -12.47 0.32 7.25
CA LEU A 231 -12.99 0.08 8.60
C LEU A 231 -11.89 -0.22 9.62
N HIS A 232 -10.81 -0.87 9.22
CA HIS A 232 -9.68 -1.17 10.09
C HIS A 232 -8.97 0.11 10.61
N ASP A 233 -8.91 1.19 9.81
CA ASP A 233 -8.38 2.48 10.25
C ASP A 233 -9.31 3.15 11.29
N SER A 234 -10.62 2.99 11.11
CA SER A 234 -11.61 3.48 12.07
C SER A 234 -11.52 2.72 13.39
N VAL A 235 -11.42 1.39 13.35
CA VAL A 235 -11.22 0.55 14.54
C VAL A 235 -9.92 0.91 15.26
N ALA A 236 -8.85 1.23 14.52
CA ALA A 236 -7.59 1.66 15.12
C ALA A 236 -7.76 2.92 16.01
N GLN A 237 -8.63 3.85 15.61
CA GLN A 237 -8.90 5.04 16.43
C GLN A 237 -9.71 4.67 17.70
N THR A 238 -10.68 3.77 17.58
CA THR A 238 -11.46 3.28 18.73
C THR A 238 -10.56 2.58 19.76
N VAL A 239 -9.63 1.74 19.32
CA VAL A 239 -8.67 1.03 20.20
C VAL A 239 -7.72 2.01 20.90
N GLN A 240 -7.38 3.13 20.26
CA GLN A 240 -6.60 4.21 20.88
C GLN A 240 -7.39 5.07 21.88
N GLY A 241 -8.67 4.75 22.12
CA GLY A 241 -9.51 5.43 23.08
C GLY A 241 -10.26 6.67 22.54
N TYR A 242 -10.20 6.92 21.24
CA TYR A 242 -10.97 8.01 20.64
C TYR A 242 -12.46 7.65 20.52
N PRO A 243 -13.38 8.63 20.63
CA PRO A 243 -14.82 8.41 20.58
C PRO A 243 -15.30 8.17 19.14
N ILE A 244 -14.76 7.14 18.49
CA ILE A 244 -15.09 6.77 17.11
C ILE A 244 -16.00 5.54 17.09
N LYS A 245 -17.10 5.64 16.32
CA LYS A 245 -17.93 4.51 15.93
C LYS A 245 -17.71 4.18 14.46
N THR A 246 -17.41 2.91 14.19
CA THR A 246 -17.17 2.38 12.85
C THR A 246 -18.48 1.98 12.19
N ILE A 247 -18.69 2.33 10.92
CA ILE A 247 -19.88 2.05 10.14
C ILE A 247 -19.54 1.29 8.86
N SER A 248 -20.17 0.13 8.69
CA SER A 248 -20.29 -0.57 7.43
C SER A 248 -21.56 -0.11 6.71
N PRO A 249 -21.46 0.39 5.47
CA PRO A 249 -22.61 0.93 4.74
C PRO A 249 -23.73 -0.08 4.49
N CYS A 250 -24.98 0.32 4.71
CA CYS A 250 -26.16 -0.56 4.65
C CYS A 250 -26.46 -1.10 3.24
N GLU A 251 -26.13 -0.35 2.18
CA GLU A 251 -26.34 -0.79 0.79
C GLU A 251 -25.36 -1.89 0.39
N GLY A 252 -24.28 -2.01 1.13
CA GLY A 252 -23.10 -2.76 0.79
C GLY A 252 -21.92 -1.85 0.46
N THR A 253 -20.74 -2.42 0.32
CA THR A 253 -19.54 -1.63 0.10
C THR A 253 -18.45 -2.40 -0.63
N GLY A 254 -17.43 -1.67 -1.09
CA GLY A 254 -16.21 -2.22 -1.65
C GLY A 254 -15.24 -2.71 -0.59
N TYR A 255 -14.17 -3.28 -1.07
CA TYR A 255 -13.04 -3.74 -0.26
C TYR A 255 -11.74 -3.42 -0.97
N GLU A 256 -10.66 -3.40 -0.25
CA GLU A 256 -9.33 -3.32 -0.82
C GLU A 256 -8.65 -4.68 -0.86
N ILE A 257 -7.76 -4.83 -1.80
CA ILE A 257 -6.73 -5.85 -1.83
C ILE A 257 -5.43 -5.12 -1.97
N ILE A 258 -4.65 -5.14 -0.90
CA ILE A 258 -3.35 -4.50 -0.89
C ILE A 258 -2.26 -5.53 -1.13
N SER A 259 -1.36 -5.19 -2.02
CA SER A 259 -0.33 -6.08 -2.54
C SER A 259 1.06 -5.51 -2.33
N SER A 260 2.06 -6.34 -2.52
CA SER A 260 3.45 -5.96 -2.72
C SER A 260 3.93 -6.45 -4.08
N ALA A 261 4.80 -5.68 -4.72
CA ALA A 261 5.30 -5.94 -6.07
C ALA A 261 6.77 -5.54 -6.21
N ILE A 262 7.51 -6.24 -7.06
CA ILE A 262 8.89 -5.89 -7.39
C ILE A 262 8.88 -4.92 -8.58
N ILE A 263 9.60 -3.80 -8.45
CA ILE A 263 9.80 -2.84 -9.54
C ILE A 263 10.83 -3.43 -10.49
N LYS A 264 10.47 -3.51 -11.78
CA LYS A 264 11.33 -4.06 -12.80
C LYS A 264 12.60 -3.23 -12.96
N ASN A 265 13.75 -3.89 -13.06
CA ASN A 265 15.07 -3.27 -13.16
C ASN A 265 15.44 -2.38 -11.96
N GLY A 266 14.85 -2.62 -10.79
CA GLY A 266 15.26 -2.00 -9.53
C GLY A 266 16.74 -2.29 -9.23
N PRO A 267 17.43 -1.42 -8.46
CA PRO A 267 18.86 -1.53 -8.23
C PRO A 267 19.27 -2.79 -7.44
N ASN A 268 18.36 -3.38 -6.64
CA ASN A 268 18.65 -4.57 -5.82
C ASN A 268 17.57 -5.66 -5.97
N PRO A 269 17.54 -6.42 -7.08
CA PRO A 269 16.52 -7.43 -7.33
C PRO A 269 16.51 -8.57 -6.30
N ASP A 270 17.66 -8.96 -5.76
CA ASP A 270 17.73 -10.01 -4.72
C ASP A 270 17.20 -9.50 -3.38
N GLY A 271 17.47 -8.27 -3.03
CA GLY A 271 16.86 -7.60 -1.87
C GLY A 271 15.35 -7.48 -2.02
N ALA A 272 14.86 -7.15 -3.22
CA ALA A 272 13.43 -7.09 -3.51
C ALA A 272 12.73 -8.44 -3.30
N ARG A 273 13.31 -9.55 -3.78
CA ARG A 273 12.76 -10.90 -3.58
C ARG A 273 12.74 -11.29 -2.09
N LYS A 274 13.81 -11.00 -1.35
CA LYS A 274 13.86 -11.22 0.10
C LYS A 274 12.83 -10.38 0.84
N TRP A 275 12.59 -9.12 0.42
CA TRP A 275 11.52 -8.30 0.97
C TRP A 275 10.16 -8.93 0.71
N MET A 276 9.89 -9.41 -0.51
CA MET A 276 8.64 -10.11 -0.84
C MET A 276 8.43 -11.34 0.03
N ASP A 277 9.46 -12.17 0.20
CA ASP A 277 9.37 -13.37 1.05
C ASP A 277 9.08 -13.01 2.51
N PHE A 278 9.69 -11.94 3.01
CA PHE A 278 9.45 -11.45 4.37
C PHE A 278 8.03 -10.92 4.56
N VAL A 279 7.55 -10.00 3.72
CA VAL A 279 6.23 -9.38 3.91
C VAL A 279 5.07 -10.33 3.67
N LEU A 280 5.30 -11.45 2.99
CA LEU A 280 4.33 -12.53 2.80
C LEU A 280 4.41 -13.60 3.90
N SER A 281 5.44 -13.56 4.76
CA SER A 281 5.60 -14.51 5.88
C SER A 281 4.72 -14.10 7.08
N PRO A 282 4.46 -15.03 8.02
CA PRO A 282 3.81 -14.68 9.28
C PRO A 282 4.53 -13.60 10.05
N ALA A 283 5.88 -13.60 10.05
CA ALA A 283 6.69 -12.59 10.74
C ALA A 283 6.46 -11.18 10.19
N GLY A 284 6.42 -11.03 8.86
CA GLY A 284 6.18 -9.75 8.21
C GLY A 284 4.73 -9.26 8.40
N GLN A 285 3.75 -10.16 8.28
CA GLN A 285 2.34 -9.77 8.41
C GLN A 285 1.92 -9.49 9.87
N ASN A 286 2.54 -10.18 10.85
CA ASN A 286 2.30 -9.91 12.27
C ASN A 286 2.79 -8.55 12.72
N VAL A 287 3.67 -7.88 11.97
CA VAL A 287 4.09 -6.50 12.27
C VAL A 287 2.88 -5.57 12.38
N ALA A 288 1.85 -5.77 11.56
CA ALA A 288 0.62 -4.98 11.60
C ALA A 288 0.00 -4.94 13.01
N VAL A 289 -0.09 -6.08 13.68
CA VAL A 289 -0.67 -6.18 15.03
C VAL A 289 0.18 -5.41 16.06
N THR A 290 1.50 -5.41 15.92
CA THR A 290 2.41 -4.72 16.86
C THR A 290 2.29 -3.19 16.82
N VAL A 291 1.75 -2.65 15.73
CA VAL A 291 1.52 -1.20 15.51
C VAL A 291 0.02 -0.86 15.41
N ASN A 292 -0.82 -1.68 16.02
CA ASN A 292 -2.28 -1.47 16.10
C ASN A 292 -2.94 -1.29 14.72
N LYS A 293 -2.60 -2.15 13.77
CA LYS A 293 -3.27 -2.25 12.46
C LYS A 293 -4.19 -3.48 12.46
N PHE A 294 -5.38 -3.34 11.89
CA PHE A 294 -6.50 -4.29 12.04
C PHE A 294 -6.96 -4.86 10.71
N GLN A 295 -6.06 -4.98 9.75
CA GLN A 295 -6.30 -5.60 8.45
C GLN A 295 -6.42 -7.13 8.59
N ILE A 296 -7.03 -7.76 7.58
CA ILE A 296 -7.05 -9.22 7.46
C ILE A 296 -5.85 -9.67 6.64
N PRO A 297 -4.83 -10.29 7.26
CA PRO A 297 -3.61 -10.70 6.57
C PRO A 297 -3.89 -11.76 5.51
N SER A 298 -3.04 -11.82 4.48
CA SER A 298 -3.14 -12.84 3.43
C SER A 298 -2.57 -14.19 3.83
N ASN A 299 -1.64 -14.26 4.81
CA ASN A 299 -1.01 -15.50 5.25
C ASN A 299 -1.88 -16.20 6.31
N LYS A 300 -2.16 -17.50 6.11
CA LYS A 300 -3.01 -18.34 6.99
C LYS A 300 -2.48 -18.44 8.43
N ASN A 301 -1.17 -18.30 8.60
CA ASN A 301 -0.48 -18.44 9.88
C ASN A 301 -0.18 -17.08 10.55
N ALA A 302 -0.62 -15.97 9.94
CA ALA A 302 -0.51 -14.65 10.55
C ALA A 302 -1.64 -14.41 11.57
N GLN A 303 -1.35 -13.58 12.56
CA GLN A 303 -2.33 -13.22 13.59
C GLN A 303 -3.36 -12.24 13.03
N ILE A 304 -4.63 -12.54 13.30
CA ILE A 304 -5.73 -11.61 13.03
C ILE A 304 -6.12 -10.98 14.37
N HIS A 305 -6.11 -9.65 14.44
CA HIS A 305 -6.54 -8.98 15.66
C HIS A 305 -8.04 -9.25 15.90
N PRO A 306 -8.49 -9.58 17.15
CA PRO A 306 -9.91 -9.90 17.42
C PRO A 306 -10.90 -8.83 16.99
N MET A 307 -10.49 -7.55 17.00
CA MET A 307 -11.30 -6.42 16.56
C MET A 307 -11.19 -6.11 15.07
N ALA A 308 -10.43 -6.88 14.28
CA ALA A 308 -10.32 -6.66 12.85
C ALA A 308 -11.69 -6.82 12.17
N PRO A 309 -12.14 -5.85 11.35
CA PRO A 309 -13.39 -5.97 10.61
C PRO A 309 -13.32 -7.12 9.60
N LYS A 310 -14.18 -8.12 9.77
CA LYS A 310 -14.15 -9.32 8.91
C LYS A 310 -14.98 -9.07 7.65
N PRO A 311 -14.44 -9.32 6.45
CA PRO A 311 -15.20 -9.18 5.21
C PRO A 311 -16.49 -10.03 5.18
N ALA A 312 -16.49 -11.19 5.86
CA ALA A 312 -17.66 -12.07 5.96
C ALA A 312 -18.85 -11.44 6.72
N ASP A 313 -18.59 -10.45 7.58
CA ASP A 313 -19.63 -9.78 8.39
C ASP A 313 -20.25 -8.58 7.68
N VAL A 314 -19.83 -8.31 6.42
CA VAL A 314 -20.19 -7.12 5.65
C VAL A 314 -20.77 -7.52 4.29
N LYS A 315 -21.79 -6.77 3.85
CA LYS A 315 -22.31 -6.90 2.49
C LYS A 315 -21.32 -6.32 1.49
N LEU A 316 -20.47 -7.17 0.91
CA LEU A 316 -19.50 -6.76 -0.11
C LEU A 316 -20.13 -6.74 -1.50
N ILE A 317 -19.75 -5.74 -2.32
CA ILE A 317 -20.06 -5.74 -3.76
C ILE A 317 -19.00 -6.55 -4.50
N LYS A 318 -19.35 -7.04 -5.68
CA LYS A 318 -18.35 -7.61 -6.61
C LYS A 318 -17.65 -6.46 -7.33
N LEU A 319 -16.39 -6.21 -7.00
CA LEU A 319 -15.62 -5.16 -7.65
C LEU A 319 -15.25 -5.54 -9.09
N ASP A 320 -15.57 -4.67 -10.04
CA ASP A 320 -15.12 -4.76 -11.43
C ASP A 320 -13.75 -4.09 -11.57
N LEU A 321 -12.69 -4.85 -11.23
CA LEU A 321 -11.31 -4.38 -11.31
C LEU A 321 -10.82 -4.29 -12.77
N ASP A 322 -11.46 -4.93 -13.73
CA ASP A 322 -11.08 -4.84 -15.14
C ASP A 322 -11.50 -3.49 -15.72
N LYS A 323 -12.70 -3.02 -15.38
CA LYS A 323 -13.17 -1.72 -15.79
C LYS A 323 -12.51 -0.58 -15.01
N TYR A 324 -12.66 -0.58 -13.70
CA TYR A 324 -12.24 0.56 -12.84
C TYR A 324 -10.76 0.49 -12.44
N GLY A 325 -10.14 -0.69 -12.46
CA GLY A 325 -8.72 -0.87 -12.16
C GLY A 325 -7.80 -0.73 -13.37
N SER A 326 -8.33 -0.63 -14.61
CA SER A 326 -7.52 -0.36 -15.80
C SER A 326 -6.97 1.08 -15.78
N LYS A 327 -5.93 1.34 -16.56
CA LYS A 327 -5.37 2.70 -16.71
C LYS A 327 -6.41 3.66 -17.28
N GLU A 328 -7.08 3.24 -18.36
CA GLU A 328 -8.10 4.01 -19.05
C GLU A 328 -9.31 4.27 -18.14
N GLY A 329 -9.76 3.25 -17.40
CA GLY A 329 -10.85 3.37 -16.43
C GLY A 329 -10.51 4.34 -15.30
N ARG A 330 -9.27 4.26 -14.79
CA ARG A 330 -8.79 5.19 -13.76
C ARG A 330 -8.72 6.63 -14.28
N GLU A 331 -8.13 6.85 -15.44
CA GLU A 331 -8.02 8.18 -16.05
C GLU A 331 -9.41 8.78 -16.33
N TYR A 332 -10.33 7.99 -16.89
CA TYR A 332 -11.70 8.38 -17.14
C TYR A 332 -12.41 8.78 -15.83
N LEU A 333 -12.35 7.96 -14.81
CA LEU A 333 -12.98 8.19 -13.52
C LEU A 333 -12.43 9.45 -12.84
N LEU A 334 -11.11 9.61 -12.80
CA LEU A 334 -10.48 10.78 -12.19
C LEU A 334 -10.81 12.07 -12.94
N LYS A 335 -10.90 12.03 -14.26
CA LYS A 335 -11.30 13.19 -15.08
C LYS A 335 -12.74 13.60 -14.80
N ARG A 336 -13.68 12.64 -14.73
CA ARG A 336 -15.07 12.92 -14.38
C ARG A 336 -15.19 13.45 -12.96
N TRP A 337 -14.53 12.80 -12.00
CA TRP A 337 -14.52 13.26 -10.61
C TRP A 337 -14.01 14.69 -10.47
N GLU A 338 -12.89 15.03 -11.12
CA GLU A 338 -12.34 16.38 -11.11
C GLU A 338 -13.32 17.43 -11.62
N ASN A 339 -14.01 17.14 -12.74
CA ASN A 339 -14.89 18.09 -13.41
C ASN A 339 -16.28 18.16 -12.81
N GLU A 340 -16.87 17.00 -12.44
CA GLU A 340 -18.27 16.89 -12.03
C GLU A 340 -18.47 16.92 -10.51
N VAL A 341 -17.41 16.65 -9.73
CA VAL A 341 -17.48 16.58 -8.27
C VAL A 341 -16.59 17.65 -7.63
N PHE A 342 -15.28 17.58 -7.86
CA PHE A 342 -14.32 18.42 -7.12
C PHE A 342 -14.43 19.90 -7.47
N LYS A 343 -14.60 20.24 -8.74
CA LYS A 343 -14.79 21.61 -9.24
C LYS A 343 -16.25 22.08 -9.22
N ALA A 344 -17.18 21.21 -8.86
CA ALA A 344 -18.58 21.59 -8.75
C ALA A 344 -18.76 22.62 -7.61
N PRO A 345 -19.66 23.58 -7.75
CA PRO A 345 -19.98 24.54 -6.68
C PRO A 345 -20.49 23.79 -5.43
N LYS A 346 -19.97 24.17 -4.26
CA LYS A 346 -20.40 23.66 -2.96
C LYS A 346 -21.65 24.32 -2.45
#